data_f0aa563924d76f2c53db5de94c81d047
#
_entry.id   f0aa563924d76f2c53db5de94c81d047
#
_cell.length_a   1.000
_cell.length_b   1.000
_cell.length_c   1.000
_cell.angle_alpha   90.00
_cell.angle_beta   90.00
_cell.angle_gamma   90.00
#
_symmetry.space_group_name_H-M   'P 1'
#
loop_
_entity.id
_entity.type
_entity.pdbx_description
1 polymer ?
#
loop_
_entity_poly.entity_id
_entity_poly.type
_entity_poly.pdbx_seq_one_letter_code
_entity_poly.pdbx_strand_id
1 'polypeptide(L)'
;SMKEGEQAFRDHAIKCLRYGAAVVVMAFDEVGQADTAARKIEICTRAYDILVNEVGFPPEDIIFDPNIFAVATGIEEHDNYAVDFIEATREIKRTLPYARVSGGVSNVSFSFRGNEPVRRAIHSVFLYHAINAGMDMGIVNAGDLPVYDDIDAELREAVEDVILNLSLIHI
;
A
#
# COMPACT_ATOMS: atom_id res chain seq x y z
N SER A 1 13.27 -0.87 -5.57
CA SER A 1 12.57 0.15 -6.39
C SER A 1 13.43 0.53 -7.61
N MET A 2 12.79 1.16 -8.58
CA MET A 2 13.47 1.65 -9.79
C MET A 2 13.95 3.11 -9.66
N LYS A 3 14.10 3.62 -8.45
CA LYS A 3 14.55 5.00 -8.18
C LYS A 3 15.87 5.34 -8.90
N GLU A 4 16.78 4.38 -8.98
CA GLU A 4 18.10 4.54 -9.60
C GLU A 4 18.15 4.00 -11.05
N GLY A 5 16.99 3.78 -11.65
CA GLY A 5 16.84 3.25 -12.99
C GLY A 5 16.76 1.73 -13.07
N GLU A 6 16.36 1.25 -14.24
CA GLU A 6 16.10 -0.17 -14.48
C GLU A 6 17.35 -1.04 -14.39
N GLN A 7 18.52 -0.53 -14.83
CA GLN A 7 19.75 -1.35 -14.80
C GLN A 7 20.16 -1.68 -13.37
N ALA A 8 20.15 -0.69 -12.47
CA ALA A 8 20.44 -0.90 -11.07
C ALA A 8 19.40 -1.85 -10.43
N PHE A 9 18.14 -1.71 -10.82
CA PHE A 9 17.05 -2.58 -10.37
C PHE A 9 17.29 -4.05 -10.80
N ARG A 10 17.66 -4.29 -12.07
CA ARG A 10 18.03 -5.63 -12.58
C ARG A 10 19.22 -6.23 -11.82
N ASP A 11 20.27 -5.45 -11.61
CA ASP A 11 21.47 -5.90 -10.93
C ASP A 11 21.18 -6.31 -9.47
N HIS A 12 20.34 -5.55 -8.77
CA HIS A 12 19.90 -5.89 -7.43
C HIS A 12 19.01 -7.14 -7.41
N ALA A 13 18.09 -7.25 -8.36
CA ALA A 13 17.22 -8.42 -8.48
C ALA A 13 18.02 -9.71 -8.72
N ILE A 14 19.02 -9.68 -9.62
CA ILE A 14 19.90 -10.82 -9.88
C ILE A 14 20.64 -11.26 -8.61
N LYS A 15 21.12 -10.30 -7.81
CA LYS A 15 21.76 -10.61 -6.53
C LYS A 15 20.78 -11.27 -5.54
N CYS A 16 19.58 -10.72 -5.39
CA CYS A 16 18.56 -11.30 -4.51
C CYS A 16 18.18 -12.73 -4.96
N LEU A 17 17.99 -12.93 -6.26
CA LEU A 17 17.68 -14.23 -6.82
C LEU A 17 18.78 -15.26 -6.52
N ARG A 18 20.05 -14.86 -6.67
CA ARG A 18 21.21 -15.73 -6.37
C ARG A 18 21.21 -16.25 -4.94
N TYR A 19 20.76 -15.43 -3.99
CA TYR A 19 20.69 -15.80 -2.57
C TYR A 19 19.34 -16.39 -2.15
N GLY A 20 18.39 -16.57 -3.06
CA GLY A 20 17.08 -17.14 -2.79
C GLY A 20 16.21 -16.25 -1.90
N ALA A 21 16.40 -14.92 -1.95
CA ALA A 21 15.64 -13.97 -1.14
C ALA A 21 14.37 -13.54 -1.85
N ALA A 22 13.25 -13.46 -1.12
CA ALA A 22 12.10 -12.68 -1.53
C ALA A 22 12.42 -11.18 -1.49
N VAL A 23 11.73 -10.37 -2.28
CA VAL A 23 11.98 -8.93 -2.39
C VAL A 23 10.73 -8.10 -2.14
N VAL A 24 10.89 -7.01 -1.38
CA VAL A 24 9.89 -5.96 -1.31
C VAL A 24 10.23 -4.90 -2.35
N VAL A 25 9.29 -4.62 -3.23
CA VAL A 25 9.43 -3.65 -4.33
C VAL A 25 8.49 -2.49 -4.10
N MET A 26 9.05 -1.34 -3.75
CA MET A 26 8.26 -0.12 -3.61
C MET A 26 7.89 0.46 -4.98
N ALA A 27 6.69 1.00 -5.09
CA ALA A 27 6.23 1.75 -6.27
C ALA A 27 6.91 3.13 -6.34
N PHE A 28 8.18 3.11 -6.72
CA PHE A 28 9.09 4.23 -6.76
C PHE A 28 10.01 4.08 -7.97
N ASP A 29 9.92 5.00 -8.92
CA ASP A 29 10.75 5.04 -10.12
C ASP A 29 11.64 6.29 -10.16
N GLU A 30 12.23 6.56 -11.30
CA GLU A 30 13.14 7.68 -11.55
C GLU A 30 12.49 9.05 -11.35
N VAL A 31 11.16 9.13 -11.47
CA VAL A 31 10.38 10.36 -11.29
C VAL A 31 10.05 10.59 -9.81
N GLY A 32 9.79 9.51 -9.06
CA GLY A 32 9.46 9.59 -7.64
C GLY A 32 8.54 8.47 -7.15
N GLN A 33 8.09 8.61 -5.92
CA GLN A 33 7.10 7.70 -5.34
C GLN A 33 5.74 7.87 -6.03
N ALA A 34 5.09 6.74 -6.33
CA ALA A 34 3.73 6.76 -6.87
C ALA A 34 2.73 7.16 -5.77
N ASP A 35 1.92 8.14 -6.05
CA ASP A 35 0.84 8.65 -5.19
C ASP A 35 -0.55 8.19 -5.68
N THR A 36 -0.81 8.28 -6.97
CA THR A 36 -2.08 7.86 -7.59
C THR A 36 -2.15 6.37 -7.90
N ALA A 37 -3.35 5.79 -7.94
CA ALA A 37 -3.57 4.40 -8.30
C ALA A 37 -2.93 4.06 -9.67
N ALA A 38 -3.09 4.91 -10.66
CA ALA A 38 -2.52 4.71 -11.99
C ALA A 38 -0.99 4.58 -11.97
N ARG A 39 -0.30 5.48 -11.25
CA ARG A 39 1.17 5.43 -11.11
C ARG A 39 1.64 4.22 -10.32
N LYS A 40 0.92 3.83 -9.27
CA LYS A 40 1.22 2.62 -8.48
C LYS A 40 1.16 1.38 -9.36
N ILE A 41 0.09 1.24 -10.16
CA ILE A 41 -0.12 0.12 -11.08
C ILE A 41 0.95 0.10 -12.17
N GLU A 42 1.23 1.24 -12.79
CA GLU A 42 2.24 1.38 -13.84
C GLU A 42 3.62 0.91 -13.37
N ILE A 43 4.08 1.42 -12.24
CA ILE A 43 5.41 1.09 -11.69
C ILE A 43 5.47 -0.38 -11.27
N CYS A 44 4.44 -0.90 -10.60
CA CYS A 44 4.41 -2.31 -10.19
C CYS A 44 4.37 -3.24 -11.39
N THR A 45 3.63 -2.90 -12.44
CA THR A 45 3.57 -3.69 -13.68
C THR A 45 4.92 -3.72 -14.39
N ARG A 46 5.56 -2.55 -14.53
CA ARG A 46 6.90 -2.44 -15.11
C ARG A 46 7.93 -3.24 -14.30
N ALA A 47 7.90 -3.13 -12.98
CA ALA A 47 8.79 -3.89 -12.11
C ALA A 47 8.55 -5.39 -12.19
N TYR A 48 7.29 -5.84 -12.25
CA TYR A 48 6.93 -7.23 -12.42
C TYR A 48 7.47 -7.79 -13.73
N ASP A 49 7.30 -7.06 -14.82
CA ASP A 49 7.79 -7.49 -16.15
C ASP A 49 9.30 -7.69 -16.16
N ILE A 50 10.06 -6.73 -15.62
CA ILE A 50 11.52 -6.86 -15.49
C ILE A 50 11.91 -8.06 -14.61
N LEU A 51 11.28 -8.19 -13.44
CA LEU A 51 11.62 -9.25 -12.50
C LEU A 51 11.32 -10.65 -13.06
N VAL A 52 10.12 -10.86 -13.57
CA VAL A 52 9.65 -12.18 -14.00
C VAL A 52 10.14 -12.53 -15.38
N ASN A 53 9.97 -11.63 -16.36
CA ASN A 53 10.24 -11.94 -17.76
C ASN A 53 11.69 -11.74 -18.18
N GLU A 54 12.40 -10.77 -17.58
CA GLU A 54 13.82 -10.52 -17.93
C GLU A 54 14.80 -11.22 -16.97
N VAL A 55 14.57 -11.11 -15.65
CA VAL A 55 15.48 -11.68 -14.63
C VAL A 55 15.14 -13.13 -14.29
N GLY A 56 13.92 -13.58 -14.50
CA GLY A 56 13.45 -14.92 -14.13
C GLY A 56 13.18 -15.07 -12.63
N PHE A 57 12.81 -13.98 -11.95
CA PHE A 57 12.46 -13.98 -10.52
C PHE A 57 11.14 -14.72 -10.30
N PRO A 58 11.05 -15.62 -9.30
CA PRO A 58 9.78 -16.27 -8.96
C PRO A 58 8.72 -15.21 -8.55
N PRO A 59 7.55 -15.16 -9.19
CA PRO A 59 6.54 -14.16 -8.87
C PRO A 59 6.01 -14.27 -7.45
N GLU A 60 6.02 -15.46 -6.84
CA GLU A 60 5.64 -15.72 -5.44
C GLU A 60 6.56 -15.03 -4.43
N ASP A 61 7.79 -14.72 -4.83
CA ASP A 61 8.80 -14.06 -4.00
C ASP A 61 8.80 -12.54 -4.16
N ILE A 62 7.87 -12.00 -4.96
CA ILE A 62 7.70 -10.56 -5.17
C ILE A 62 6.61 -10.03 -4.26
N ILE A 63 6.96 -9.04 -3.43
CA ILE A 63 6.05 -8.33 -2.54
C ILE A 63 6.04 -6.86 -2.95
N PHE A 64 4.95 -6.39 -3.52
CA PHE A 64 4.82 -4.97 -3.86
C PHE A 64 4.43 -4.15 -2.63
N ASP A 65 5.07 -2.99 -2.47
CA ASP A 65 4.65 -1.92 -1.59
C ASP A 65 4.24 -0.72 -2.45
N PRO A 66 2.92 -0.57 -2.74
CA PRO A 66 2.44 0.52 -3.58
C PRO A 66 2.42 1.89 -2.88
N ASN A 67 3.06 2.03 -1.75
CA ASN A 67 3.14 3.21 -0.87
C ASN A 67 1.78 3.58 -0.24
N ILE A 68 1.74 3.58 1.07
CA ILE A 68 0.63 4.13 1.87
C ILE A 68 1.00 5.54 2.31
N PHE A 69 0.17 6.53 1.98
CA PHE A 69 0.32 7.91 2.36
C PHE A 69 -0.78 8.35 3.33
N ALA A 70 -0.50 9.45 4.06
CA ALA A 70 -1.45 10.02 5.00
C ALA A 70 -2.65 10.63 4.28
N VAL A 71 -3.85 10.40 4.82
CA VAL A 71 -5.09 11.07 4.43
C VAL A 71 -5.44 12.19 5.41
N ALA A 72 -6.43 13.00 5.09
CA ALA A 72 -6.93 14.10 5.94
C ALA A 72 -5.82 15.04 6.43
N THR A 73 -4.91 15.40 5.54
CA THR A 73 -3.78 16.31 5.83
C THR A 73 -4.14 17.78 5.68
N GLY A 74 -5.36 18.08 5.20
CA GLY A 74 -5.79 19.42 4.81
C GLY A 74 -5.40 19.82 3.38
N ILE A 75 -4.84 18.90 2.61
CA ILE A 75 -4.49 19.06 1.19
C ILE A 75 -5.42 18.15 0.39
N GLU A 76 -6.22 18.71 -0.50
CA GLU A 76 -7.27 18.01 -1.24
C GLU A 76 -6.73 16.81 -2.06
N GLU A 77 -5.55 16.95 -2.68
CA GLU A 77 -4.91 15.86 -3.43
C GLU A 77 -4.60 14.63 -2.58
N HIS A 78 -4.46 14.80 -1.25
CA HIS A 78 -4.16 13.70 -0.34
C HIS A 78 -5.39 12.90 0.09
N ASP A 79 -6.58 13.41 -0.12
CA ASP A 79 -7.82 12.81 0.38
C ASP A 79 -8.10 11.45 -0.27
N ASN A 80 -7.60 11.24 -1.49
CA ASN A 80 -7.79 9.99 -2.23
C ASN A 80 -6.69 8.92 -2.00
N TYR A 81 -5.66 9.21 -1.24
CA TYR A 81 -4.49 8.32 -1.13
C TYR A 81 -4.79 6.91 -0.60
N ALA A 82 -5.75 6.76 0.32
CA ALA A 82 -6.15 5.45 0.80
C ALA A 82 -6.94 4.67 -0.27
N VAL A 83 -7.84 5.34 -0.99
CA VAL A 83 -8.56 4.77 -2.14
C VAL A 83 -7.58 4.35 -3.23
N ASP A 84 -6.62 5.19 -3.57
CA ASP A 84 -5.58 4.89 -4.58
C ASP A 84 -4.79 3.63 -4.24
N PHE A 85 -4.43 3.44 -2.96
CA PHE A 85 -3.76 2.22 -2.51
C PHE A 85 -4.66 0.99 -2.64
N ILE A 86 -5.92 1.08 -2.22
CA ILE A 86 -6.89 -0.02 -2.27
C ILE A 86 -7.15 -0.43 -3.73
N GLU A 87 -7.36 0.53 -4.62
CA GLU A 87 -7.58 0.26 -6.05
C GLU A 87 -6.32 -0.32 -6.72
N ALA A 88 -5.14 0.24 -6.42
CA ALA A 88 -3.89 -0.31 -6.92
C ALA A 88 -3.67 -1.75 -6.43
N THR A 89 -3.96 -2.04 -5.17
CA THR A 89 -3.89 -3.39 -4.60
C THR A 89 -4.80 -4.35 -5.39
N ARG A 90 -6.06 -3.98 -5.61
CA ARG A 90 -7.02 -4.79 -6.36
C ARG A 90 -6.51 -5.11 -7.77
N GLU A 91 -6.00 -4.10 -8.46
CA GLU A 91 -5.50 -4.25 -9.82
C GLU A 91 -4.21 -5.07 -9.88
N ILE A 92 -3.27 -4.87 -8.98
CA ILE A 92 -2.04 -5.68 -8.85
C ILE A 92 -2.40 -7.16 -8.66
N LYS A 93 -3.32 -7.46 -7.74
CA LYS A 93 -3.74 -8.85 -7.48
C LYS A 93 -4.45 -9.49 -8.68
N ARG A 94 -5.15 -8.69 -9.48
CA ARG A 94 -5.85 -9.14 -10.67
C ARG A 94 -4.92 -9.40 -11.85
N THR A 95 -3.87 -8.57 -12.03
CA THR A 95 -3.06 -8.52 -13.26
C THR A 95 -1.65 -9.07 -13.13
N LEU A 96 -1.09 -9.12 -11.92
CA LEU A 96 0.26 -9.59 -11.65
C LEU A 96 0.21 -10.91 -10.83
N PRO A 97 0.07 -12.06 -11.52
CA PRO A 97 -0.16 -13.35 -10.86
C PRO A 97 0.91 -13.69 -9.83
N TYR A 98 0.46 -14.23 -8.68
CA TYR A 98 1.29 -14.69 -7.55
C TYR A 98 2.03 -13.61 -6.76
N ALA A 99 2.14 -12.39 -7.28
CA ALA A 99 2.73 -11.28 -6.53
C ALA A 99 1.87 -10.96 -5.29
N ARG A 100 2.56 -10.54 -4.22
CA ARG A 100 1.94 -10.17 -2.95
C ARG A 100 1.95 -8.66 -2.79
N VAL A 101 1.07 -8.16 -1.91
CA VAL A 101 0.98 -6.73 -1.58
C VAL A 101 1.16 -6.52 -0.09
N SER A 102 2.02 -5.58 0.26
CA SER A 102 2.29 -5.14 1.63
C SER A 102 2.27 -3.60 1.71
N GLY A 103 2.33 -3.06 2.92
CA GLY A 103 2.48 -1.63 3.15
C GLY A 103 2.61 -1.25 4.61
N GLY A 104 3.16 -0.07 4.86
CA GLY A 104 3.29 0.54 6.18
C GLY A 104 1.97 1.20 6.60
N VAL A 105 1.10 0.45 7.29
CA VAL A 105 -0.28 0.86 7.60
C VAL A 105 -0.35 2.12 8.42
N SER A 106 0.54 2.33 9.39
CA SER A 106 0.51 3.50 10.27
C SER A 106 0.69 4.84 9.54
N ASN A 107 1.22 4.82 8.32
CA ASN A 107 1.37 6.03 7.52
C ASN A 107 0.02 6.68 7.17
N VAL A 108 -1.05 5.88 6.97
CA VAL A 108 -2.37 6.40 6.59
C VAL A 108 -2.95 7.37 7.62
N SER A 109 -2.61 7.19 8.91
CA SER A 109 -3.12 7.98 10.04
C SER A 109 -2.15 9.05 10.53
N PHE A 110 -1.12 9.38 9.77
CA PHE A 110 -0.06 10.29 10.22
C PHE A 110 -0.57 11.67 10.61
N SER A 111 -1.60 12.19 9.94
CA SER A 111 -2.25 13.46 10.25
C SER A 111 -2.97 13.47 11.61
N PHE A 112 -3.29 12.30 12.17
CA PHE A 112 -3.97 12.15 13.46
C PHE A 112 -3.01 11.83 14.62
N ARG A 113 -1.71 12.12 14.49
CA ARG A 113 -0.74 11.92 15.57
C ARG A 113 -1.21 12.66 16.85
N GLY A 114 -1.16 11.94 17.98
CA GLY A 114 -1.64 12.42 19.27
C GLY A 114 -3.09 12.05 19.58
N ASN A 115 -3.85 11.53 18.61
CA ASN A 115 -5.19 10.98 18.82
C ASN A 115 -5.20 9.47 18.58
N GLU A 116 -4.65 8.71 19.52
CA GLU A 116 -4.47 7.26 19.37
C GLU A 116 -5.77 6.47 19.18
N PRO A 117 -6.90 6.79 19.83
CA PRO A 117 -8.17 6.09 19.59
C PRO A 117 -8.60 6.18 18.10
N VAL A 118 -8.53 7.38 17.51
CA VAL A 118 -8.86 7.59 16.09
C VAL A 118 -7.86 6.88 15.19
N ARG A 119 -6.56 6.97 15.49
CA ARG A 119 -5.53 6.29 14.70
C ARG A 119 -5.73 4.77 14.65
N ARG A 120 -6.03 4.15 15.78
CA ARG A 120 -6.33 2.71 15.86
C ARG A 120 -7.53 2.32 15.02
N ALA A 121 -8.61 3.11 15.08
CA ALA A 121 -9.78 2.91 14.24
C ALA A 121 -9.43 3.05 12.73
N ILE A 122 -8.66 4.06 12.36
CA ILE A 122 -8.18 4.27 10.97
C ILE A 122 -7.40 3.05 10.48
N HIS A 123 -6.47 2.51 11.27
CA HIS A 123 -5.69 1.33 10.88
C HIS A 123 -6.59 0.12 10.62
N SER A 124 -7.54 -0.15 11.50
CA SER A 124 -8.44 -1.30 11.36
C SER A 124 -9.41 -1.16 10.20
N VAL A 125 -9.99 0.02 10.00
CA VAL A 125 -10.89 0.29 8.86
C VAL A 125 -10.11 0.23 7.54
N PHE A 126 -8.94 0.84 7.47
CA PHE A 126 -8.08 0.77 6.28
C PHE A 126 -7.74 -0.69 5.93
N LEU A 127 -7.28 -1.47 6.90
CA LEU A 127 -6.93 -2.88 6.70
C LEU A 127 -8.14 -3.71 6.28
N TYR A 128 -9.33 -3.45 6.83
CA TYR A 128 -10.55 -4.14 6.41
C TYR A 128 -10.77 -4.00 4.90
N HIS A 129 -10.69 -2.79 4.37
CA HIS A 129 -10.88 -2.53 2.94
C HIS A 129 -9.69 -3.01 2.08
N ALA A 130 -8.46 -2.80 2.54
CA ALA A 130 -7.27 -3.21 1.81
C ALA A 130 -7.12 -4.73 1.72
N ILE A 131 -7.44 -5.48 2.78
CA ILE A 131 -7.43 -6.93 2.79
C ILE A 131 -8.52 -7.48 1.85
N ASN A 132 -9.72 -6.89 1.87
CA ASN A 132 -10.79 -7.26 0.94
C ASN A 132 -10.41 -6.98 -0.54
N ALA A 133 -9.52 -6.03 -0.79
CA ALA A 133 -8.96 -5.77 -2.12
C ALA A 133 -7.82 -6.73 -2.49
N GLY A 134 -7.29 -7.50 -1.53
CA GLY A 134 -6.25 -8.51 -1.75
C GLY A 134 -4.90 -8.22 -1.11
N MET A 135 -4.79 -7.23 -0.21
CA MET A 135 -3.56 -6.99 0.55
C MET A 135 -3.19 -8.22 1.39
N ASP A 136 -1.96 -8.69 1.27
CA ASP A 136 -1.49 -9.94 1.89
C ASP A 136 -0.86 -9.73 3.28
N MET A 137 -0.21 -8.60 3.48
CA MET A 137 0.52 -8.28 4.73
C MET A 137 0.48 -6.78 5.00
N GLY A 138 0.63 -6.42 6.28
CA GLY A 138 0.75 -5.02 6.71
C GLY A 138 1.82 -4.88 7.79
N ILE A 139 2.57 -3.79 7.74
CA ILE A 139 3.49 -3.41 8.80
C ILE A 139 2.71 -2.48 9.73
N VAL A 140 2.36 -2.98 10.92
CA VAL A 140 1.53 -2.28 11.90
C VAL A 140 1.79 -2.84 13.29
N ASN A 141 1.48 -2.07 14.34
CA ASN A 141 1.45 -2.62 15.70
C ASN A 141 0.19 -3.48 15.88
N ALA A 142 0.35 -4.80 15.77
CA ALA A 142 -0.77 -5.73 15.87
C ALA A 142 -1.48 -5.71 17.23
N GLY A 143 -0.78 -5.32 18.30
CA GLY A 143 -1.36 -5.17 19.64
C GLY A 143 -2.32 -3.96 19.78
N ASP A 144 -2.29 -3.06 18.82
CA ASP A 144 -3.09 -1.83 18.81
C ASP A 144 -4.22 -1.83 17.76
N LEU A 145 -4.55 -2.99 17.18
CA LEU A 145 -5.62 -3.11 16.20
C LEU A 145 -6.93 -3.55 16.87
N PRO A 146 -7.93 -2.67 17.01
CA PRO A 146 -9.27 -3.11 17.40
C PRO A 146 -9.88 -3.98 16.29
N VAL A 147 -10.73 -4.91 16.68
CA VAL A 147 -11.55 -5.66 15.70
C VAL A 147 -12.52 -4.68 15.04
N TYR A 148 -12.65 -4.74 13.72
CA TYR A 148 -13.47 -3.81 12.94
C TYR A 148 -14.90 -3.68 13.47
N ASP A 149 -15.54 -4.80 13.79
CA ASP A 149 -16.91 -4.83 14.29
C ASP A 149 -17.06 -4.31 15.74
N ASP A 150 -15.97 -4.27 16.51
CA ASP A 150 -15.95 -3.79 17.89
C ASP A 150 -15.70 -2.27 17.99
N ILE A 151 -15.37 -1.61 16.87
CA ILE A 151 -15.23 -0.15 16.84
C ILE A 151 -16.62 0.49 17.01
N ASP A 152 -16.69 1.52 17.83
CA ASP A 152 -17.93 2.30 18.00
C ASP A 152 -18.49 2.69 16.61
N ALA A 153 -19.80 2.51 16.42
CA ALA A 153 -20.41 2.63 15.10
C ALA A 153 -20.28 4.04 14.49
N GLU A 154 -20.40 5.08 15.33
CA GLU A 154 -20.28 6.47 14.88
C GLU A 154 -18.83 6.78 14.46
N LEU A 155 -17.86 6.34 15.27
CA LEU A 155 -16.45 6.48 14.93
C LEU A 155 -16.08 5.68 13.68
N ARG A 156 -16.57 4.46 13.54
CA ARG A 156 -16.31 3.62 12.38
C ARG A 156 -16.82 4.25 11.09
N GLU A 157 -18.07 4.76 11.10
CA GLU A 157 -18.68 5.43 9.95
C GLU A 157 -17.88 6.68 9.55
N ALA A 158 -17.52 7.53 10.52
CA ALA A 158 -16.71 8.71 10.25
C ALA A 158 -15.33 8.37 9.68
N VAL A 159 -14.69 7.32 10.18
CA VAL A 159 -13.39 6.84 9.67
C VAL A 159 -13.53 6.24 8.28
N GLU A 160 -14.59 5.49 7.99
CA GLU A 160 -14.86 4.97 6.64
C GLU A 160 -15.05 6.09 5.63
N ASP A 161 -15.78 7.14 5.99
CA ASP A 161 -15.98 8.30 5.13
C ASP A 161 -14.64 8.94 4.72
N VAL A 162 -13.69 9.02 5.66
CA VAL A 162 -12.34 9.54 5.36
C VAL A 162 -11.53 8.57 4.51
N ILE A 163 -11.48 7.29 4.86
CA ILE A 163 -10.68 6.27 4.13
C ILE A 163 -11.18 6.08 2.72
N LEU A 164 -12.49 6.12 2.52
CA LEU A 164 -13.12 5.94 1.20
C LEU A 164 -13.34 7.26 0.44
N ASN A 165 -12.86 8.38 1.00
CA ASN A 165 -13.00 9.72 0.44
C ASN A 165 -14.47 10.09 0.14
N LEU A 166 -15.39 9.74 1.05
CA LEU A 166 -16.82 10.03 0.91
C LEU A 166 -17.17 11.37 1.58
N SER A 167 -16.50 11.71 2.69
CA SER A 167 -16.66 13.00 3.38
C SER A 167 -15.48 13.25 4.32
N LEU A 168 -15.00 14.49 4.40
CA LEU A 168 -14.01 14.95 5.39
C LEU A 168 -14.64 15.72 6.58
N ILE A 169 -15.97 15.85 6.59
CA ILE A 169 -16.67 16.76 7.52
C ILE A 169 -16.89 16.13 8.89
N HIS A 170 -16.68 14.83 9.07
CA HIS A 170 -17.12 14.07 10.24
C HIS A 170 -16.04 13.71 11.27
N ILE A 171 -14.79 14.17 11.09
CA ILE A 171 -13.70 13.92 12.06
C ILE A 171 -13.19 15.20 12.69
#